data_aae4f66c6ff797b2fede639c543a1c4b
#
_entry.id   aae4f66c6ff797b2fede639c543a1c4b
#
_cell.length_a   1.000
_cell.length_b   1.000
_cell.length_c   1.000
_cell.angle_alpha   90.00
_cell.angle_beta   90.00
_cell.angle_gamma   90.00
#
_symmetry.space_group_name_H-M   'P 1'
#
loop_
_entity.id
_entity.type
_entity.pdbx_description
1 polymer ?
#
loop_
_entity_poly.entity_id
_entity_poly.type
_entity_poly.pdbx_seq_one_letter_code
_entity_poly.pdbx_strand_id
1 'polypeptide(L)'
;PGDSPARRERRVELLRERRRRLCERGAALWALFPAAALRTRVGDRATMDGQRAALAEAVREQHVTVQVVPLDHPPHPLTGVPPLHILRVPAPEIGDQAVLETPGVRVDIVDDPEAVMAHRIRLDAACAAAPGPGTPLPE
;
A
#
# COMPACT_ATOMS: atom_id res chain seq x y z
N PRO A 1 2.07 12.39 -21.66
CA PRO A 1 2.64 11.29 -22.43
C PRO A 1 2.42 10.00 -21.64
N GLY A 2 1.43 9.19 -22.10
CA GLY A 2 1.07 7.94 -21.42
C GLY A 2 2.14 6.85 -21.62
N ASP A 3 2.21 5.92 -20.68
CA ASP A 3 3.07 4.73 -20.80
C ASP A 3 2.77 3.96 -22.08
N SER A 4 3.81 3.48 -22.77
CA SER A 4 3.63 2.61 -23.93
C SER A 4 2.94 1.29 -23.52
N PRO A 5 2.21 0.61 -24.43
CA PRO A 5 1.57 -0.68 -24.12
C PRO A 5 2.54 -1.69 -23.49
N ALA A 6 3.75 -1.83 -24.05
CA ALA A 6 4.77 -2.74 -23.52
C ALA A 6 5.22 -2.38 -22.09
N ARG A 7 5.28 -1.10 -21.77
CA ARG A 7 5.63 -0.64 -20.41
C ARG A 7 4.52 -0.95 -19.40
N ARG A 8 3.26 -0.82 -19.83
CA ARG A 8 2.10 -1.19 -19.02
C ARG A 8 2.06 -2.69 -18.76
N GLU A 9 2.26 -3.52 -19.77
CA GLU A 9 2.31 -4.99 -19.64
C GLU A 9 3.40 -5.42 -18.66
N ARG A 10 4.61 -4.90 -18.83
CA ARG A 10 5.72 -5.19 -17.92
C ARG A 10 5.42 -4.78 -16.48
N ARG A 11 4.76 -3.64 -16.28
CA ARG A 11 4.34 -3.18 -14.93
C ARG A 11 3.32 -4.13 -14.30
N VAL A 12 2.34 -4.59 -15.08
CA VAL A 12 1.35 -5.57 -14.62
C VAL A 12 2.03 -6.90 -14.25
N GLU A 13 2.96 -7.37 -15.07
CA GLU A 13 3.72 -8.58 -14.81
C GLU A 13 4.54 -8.49 -13.51
N LEU A 14 5.24 -7.37 -13.31
CA LEU A 14 5.99 -7.12 -12.07
C LEU A 14 5.07 -7.09 -10.83
N LEU A 15 3.89 -6.49 -10.93
CA LEU A 15 2.92 -6.47 -9.82
C LEU A 15 2.38 -7.87 -9.51
N ARG A 16 2.11 -8.68 -10.53
CA ARG A 16 1.69 -10.08 -10.36
C ARG A 16 2.79 -10.93 -9.70
N GLU A 17 4.01 -10.77 -10.15
CA GLU A 17 5.17 -11.47 -9.59
C GLU A 17 5.41 -11.05 -8.13
N ARG A 18 5.32 -9.75 -7.81
CA ARG A 18 5.44 -9.24 -6.44
C ARG A 18 4.38 -9.85 -5.53
N ARG A 19 3.12 -9.89 -5.98
CA ARG A 19 2.01 -10.51 -5.23
C ARG A 19 2.29 -12.00 -4.98
N ARG A 20 2.68 -12.73 -6.02
CA ARG A 20 3.02 -14.16 -5.91
C ARG A 20 4.09 -14.40 -4.85
N ARG A 21 5.19 -13.66 -4.91
CA ARG A 21 6.29 -13.78 -3.94
C ARG A 21 5.89 -13.47 -2.51
N LEU A 22 5.04 -12.45 -2.31
CA LEU A 22 4.54 -12.13 -0.97
C LEU A 22 3.72 -13.28 -0.39
N CYS A 23 2.81 -13.86 -1.18
CA CYS A 23 2.00 -14.99 -0.76
C CYS A 23 2.86 -16.24 -0.47
N GLU A 24 3.78 -16.61 -1.39
CA GLU A 24 4.64 -17.78 -1.25
C GLU A 24 5.56 -17.71 -0.02
N ARG A 25 6.00 -16.53 0.35
CA ARG A 25 6.90 -16.32 1.48
C ARG A 25 6.18 -16.08 2.81
N GLY A 26 4.85 -16.06 2.81
CA GLY A 26 4.06 -15.78 4.02
C GLY A 26 4.35 -14.38 4.60
N ALA A 27 4.71 -13.43 3.74
CA ALA A 27 4.99 -12.07 4.19
C ALA A 27 3.72 -11.40 4.69
N ALA A 28 3.76 -10.84 5.90
CA ALA A 28 2.66 -10.04 6.42
C ALA A 28 2.67 -8.66 5.73
N LEU A 29 1.51 -8.25 5.21
CA LEU A 29 1.31 -6.92 4.65
C LEU A 29 0.26 -6.18 5.47
N TRP A 30 0.63 -5.00 5.94
CA TRP A 30 -0.32 -4.04 6.51
C TRP A 30 -0.44 -2.85 5.57
N ALA A 31 -1.64 -2.53 5.12
CA ALA A 31 -1.92 -1.47 4.17
C ALA A 31 -2.90 -0.45 4.75
N LEU A 32 -2.49 0.82 4.74
CA LEU A 32 -3.34 1.96 5.05
C LEU A 32 -3.52 2.80 3.79
N PHE A 33 -4.75 3.06 3.37
CA PHE A 33 -5.02 3.90 2.22
C PHE A 33 -6.33 4.69 2.34
N PRO A 34 -6.45 5.83 1.64
CA PRO A 34 -7.67 6.63 1.71
C PRO A 34 -8.83 5.95 0.99
N ALA A 35 -10.06 6.12 1.50
CA ALA A 35 -11.28 5.63 0.87
C ALA A 35 -11.43 6.11 -0.58
N ALA A 36 -10.88 7.28 -0.92
CA ALA A 36 -10.81 7.78 -2.29
C ALA A 36 -10.16 6.79 -3.26
N ALA A 37 -9.17 6.03 -2.82
CA ALA A 37 -8.50 5.02 -3.67
C ALA A 37 -9.46 3.89 -4.09
N LEU A 38 -10.41 3.51 -3.24
CA LEU A 38 -11.42 2.49 -3.54
C LEU A 38 -12.61 3.04 -4.32
N ARG A 39 -12.87 4.34 -4.21
CA ARG A 39 -13.99 5.02 -4.89
C ARG A 39 -13.60 5.59 -6.24
N THR A 40 -12.33 5.86 -6.47
CA THR A 40 -11.84 6.31 -7.78
C THR A 40 -11.98 5.20 -8.80
N ARG A 41 -12.85 5.42 -9.78
CA ARG A 41 -13.13 4.43 -10.81
C ARG A 41 -11.97 4.31 -11.80
N VAL A 42 -11.40 3.12 -11.88
CA VAL A 42 -10.40 2.72 -12.87
C VAL A 42 -10.99 1.60 -13.74
N GLY A 43 -11.19 1.87 -15.01
CA GLY A 43 -11.89 0.95 -15.90
C GLY A 43 -13.42 1.01 -15.75
N ASP A 44 -14.07 -0.12 -15.94
CA ASP A 44 -15.52 -0.27 -15.80
C ASP A 44 -15.94 -0.71 -14.38
N ARG A 45 -17.25 -0.81 -14.18
CA ARG A 45 -17.82 -1.24 -12.90
C ARG A 45 -17.39 -2.68 -12.55
N ALA A 46 -17.41 -3.58 -13.52
CA ALA A 46 -17.03 -4.98 -13.28
C ALA A 46 -15.58 -5.11 -12.81
N THR A 47 -14.67 -4.31 -13.39
CA THR A 47 -13.27 -4.23 -12.97
C THR A 47 -13.15 -3.77 -11.51
N MET A 48 -13.90 -2.74 -11.12
CA MET A 48 -13.87 -2.23 -9.75
C MET A 48 -14.49 -3.20 -8.74
N ASP A 49 -15.59 -3.85 -9.10
CA ASP A 49 -16.24 -4.86 -8.26
C ASP A 49 -15.31 -6.07 -8.08
N GLY A 50 -14.66 -6.52 -9.14
CA GLY A 50 -13.64 -7.57 -9.09
C GLY A 50 -12.43 -7.20 -8.20
N GLN A 51 -11.97 -5.95 -8.25
CA GLN A 51 -10.88 -5.47 -7.41
C GLN A 51 -11.27 -5.45 -5.92
N ARG A 52 -12.47 -4.98 -5.59
CA ARG A 52 -12.98 -4.98 -4.21
C ARG A 52 -13.14 -6.41 -3.68
N ALA A 53 -13.71 -7.31 -4.50
CA ALA A 53 -13.86 -8.72 -4.14
C ALA A 53 -12.50 -9.37 -3.86
N ALA A 54 -11.50 -9.14 -4.71
CA ALA A 54 -10.14 -9.66 -4.52
C ALA A 54 -9.46 -9.12 -3.27
N LEU A 55 -9.70 -7.84 -2.92
CA LEU A 55 -9.19 -7.24 -1.70
C LEU A 55 -9.85 -7.84 -0.46
N ALA A 56 -11.19 -7.98 -0.47
CA ALA A 56 -11.95 -8.59 0.62
C ALA A 56 -11.52 -10.06 0.85
N GLU A 57 -11.25 -10.80 -0.22
CA GLU A 57 -10.73 -12.15 -0.15
C GLU A 57 -9.36 -12.20 0.52
N ALA A 58 -8.42 -11.35 0.09
CA ALA A 58 -7.08 -11.29 0.66
C ALA A 58 -7.09 -10.95 2.16
N VAL A 59 -8.01 -10.07 2.60
CA VAL A 59 -8.23 -9.74 4.01
C VAL A 59 -8.77 -10.95 4.77
N ARG A 60 -9.76 -11.65 4.20
CA ARG A 60 -10.39 -12.83 4.83
C ARG A 60 -9.40 -13.99 4.99
N GLU A 61 -8.51 -14.18 4.03
CA GLU A 61 -7.44 -15.18 4.08
C GLU A 61 -6.27 -14.77 4.99
N GLN A 62 -6.36 -13.61 5.65
CA GLN A 62 -5.35 -13.07 6.57
C GLN A 62 -3.96 -12.85 5.93
N HIS A 63 -3.87 -12.76 4.62
CA HIS A 63 -2.63 -12.40 3.92
C HIS A 63 -2.34 -10.91 4.00
N VAL A 64 -3.38 -10.09 4.21
CA VAL A 64 -3.28 -8.64 4.23
C VAL A 64 -4.13 -8.07 5.36
N THR A 65 -3.56 -7.20 6.17
CA THR A 65 -4.32 -6.32 7.07
C THR A 65 -4.58 -5.00 6.34
N VAL A 66 -5.84 -4.59 6.27
CA VAL A 66 -6.25 -3.35 5.60
C VAL A 66 -6.92 -2.42 6.58
N GLN A 67 -6.50 -1.15 6.54
CA GLN A 67 -7.20 -0.03 7.15
C GLN A 67 -7.54 1.01 6.08
N VAL A 68 -8.71 1.59 6.18
CA VAL A 68 -9.17 2.61 5.23
C VAL A 68 -9.43 3.91 5.98
N VAL A 69 -8.78 4.98 5.55
CA VAL A 69 -9.02 6.33 6.05
C VAL A 69 -10.28 6.89 5.38
N PRO A 70 -11.34 7.22 6.13
CA PRO A 70 -12.55 7.83 5.59
C PRO A 70 -12.28 9.16 4.86
N LEU A 71 -13.19 9.56 3.96
CA LEU A 71 -13.03 10.82 3.21
C LEU A 71 -13.13 12.07 4.08
N ASP A 72 -13.89 11.99 5.16
CA ASP A 72 -14.14 13.03 6.15
C ASP A 72 -13.19 12.99 7.37
N HIS A 73 -12.19 12.08 7.30
CA HIS A 73 -11.21 11.95 8.37
C HIS A 73 -10.34 13.21 8.49
N PRO A 74 -10.08 13.71 9.71
CA PRO A 74 -9.16 14.83 9.92
C PRO A 74 -7.76 14.52 9.34
N PRO A 75 -6.95 15.54 9.05
CA PRO A 75 -5.57 15.33 8.63
C PRO A 75 -4.81 14.42 9.61
N HIS A 76 -4.03 13.49 9.08
CA HIS A 76 -3.19 12.56 9.83
C HIS A 76 -1.72 12.68 9.38
N PRO A 77 -0.74 12.11 10.09
CA PRO A 77 0.69 12.33 9.81
C PRO A 77 1.18 11.99 8.39
N LEU A 78 0.39 11.23 7.61
CA LEU A 78 0.69 10.93 6.21
C LEU A 78 -0.14 11.76 5.21
N THR A 79 -0.93 12.74 5.68
CA THR A 79 -1.68 13.62 4.77
C THR A 79 -0.70 14.43 3.93
N GLY A 80 -0.81 14.33 2.58
CA GLY A 80 0.09 15.01 1.65
C GLY A 80 1.46 14.36 1.47
N VAL A 81 1.74 13.24 2.16
CA VAL A 81 2.96 12.46 1.97
C VAL A 81 2.78 11.54 0.75
N PRO A 82 3.79 11.39 -0.12
CA PRO A 82 3.78 10.38 -1.17
C PRO A 82 3.54 8.97 -0.62
N PRO A 83 3.08 8.01 -1.45
CA PRO A 83 3.00 6.62 -1.03
C PRO A 83 4.29 6.16 -0.35
N LEU A 84 4.14 5.69 0.89
CA LEU A 84 5.21 5.26 1.76
C LEU A 84 5.09 3.75 2.01
N HIS A 85 6.18 3.02 1.81
CA HIS A 85 6.30 1.62 2.17
C HIS A 85 7.42 1.46 3.20
N ILE A 86 7.14 0.78 4.29
CA ILE A 86 8.17 0.32 5.23
C ILE A 86 8.41 -1.16 4.96
N LEU A 87 9.61 -1.50 4.55
CA LEU A 87 10.04 -2.85 4.24
C LEU A 87 10.86 -3.38 5.41
N ARG A 88 10.31 -4.37 6.11
CA ARG A 88 11.07 -5.12 7.12
C ARG A 88 11.71 -6.32 6.44
N VAL A 89 13.01 -6.31 6.36
CA VAL A 89 13.81 -7.39 5.76
C VAL A 89 14.33 -8.27 6.90
N PRO A 90 14.04 -9.59 6.89
CA PRO A 90 14.52 -10.51 7.93
C PRO A 90 16.00 -10.88 7.71
N ALA A 91 16.85 -9.88 7.53
CA ALA A 91 18.28 -9.99 7.32
C ALA A 91 18.95 -8.86 8.12
N PRO A 92 19.58 -9.17 9.27
CA PRO A 92 20.13 -8.17 10.19
C PRO A 92 21.11 -7.19 9.52
N GLU A 93 21.80 -7.65 8.50
CA GLU A 93 22.79 -6.87 7.73
C GLU A 93 22.18 -5.82 6.80
N ILE A 94 20.88 -5.95 6.46
CA ILE A 94 20.20 -5.01 5.54
C ILE A 94 19.42 -3.95 6.32
N GLY A 95 18.80 -4.34 7.45
CA GLY A 95 17.94 -3.46 8.21
C GLY A 95 16.58 -3.18 7.54
N ASP A 96 15.74 -2.41 8.21
CA ASP A 96 14.47 -1.93 7.67
C ASP A 96 14.74 -0.81 6.65
N GLN A 97 13.87 -0.68 5.65
CA GLN A 97 13.97 0.35 4.61
C GLN A 97 12.64 1.09 4.45
N ALA A 98 12.70 2.38 4.17
CA ALA A 98 11.53 3.14 3.76
C ALA A 98 11.62 3.48 2.27
N VAL A 99 10.52 3.26 1.54
CA VAL A 99 10.42 3.56 0.12
C VAL A 99 9.30 4.58 -0.08
N LEU A 100 9.64 5.73 -0.67
CA LEU A 100 8.68 6.77 -1.03
C LEU A 100 8.54 6.80 -2.55
N GLU A 101 7.31 6.65 -3.03
CA GLU A 101 7.01 6.65 -4.46
C GLU A 101 6.35 7.97 -4.87
N THR A 102 7.04 8.81 -5.63
CA THR A 102 6.42 9.95 -6.30
C THR A 102 5.99 9.52 -7.70
N PRO A 103 4.69 9.34 -7.97
CA PRO A 103 4.20 8.79 -9.23
C PRO A 103 4.72 9.58 -10.45
N GLY A 104 5.33 8.88 -11.40
CA GLY A 104 5.85 9.46 -12.63
C GLY A 104 7.13 10.30 -12.48
N VAL A 105 7.68 10.42 -11.26
CA VAL A 105 8.87 11.24 -10.98
C VAL A 105 10.03 10.36 -10.50
N ARG A 106 9.91 9.76 -9.32
CA ARG A 106 11.02 8.99 -8.72
C ARG A 106 10.53 8.02 -7.63
N VAL A 107 11.43 7.11 -7.30
CA VAL A 107 11.36 6.26 -6.11
C VAL A 107 12.57 6.60 -5.25
N ASP A 108 12.34 7.02 -4.03
CA ASP A 108 13.39 7.27 -3.05
C ASP A 108 13.46 6.08 -2.08
N ILE A 109 14.63 5.52 -1.91
CA ILE A 109 14.90 4.46 -0.92
C ILE A 109 15.71 5.08 0.19
N VAL A 110 15.21 4.97 1.40
CA VAL A 110 15.84 5.46 2.64
C VAL A 110 16.24 4.25 3.46
N ASP A 111 17.51 4.13 3.78
CA ASP A 111 18.11 3.03 4.56
C ASP A 111 18.81 3.52 5.84
N ASP A 112 18.87 4.85 6.04
CA ASP A 112 19.34 5.42 7.31
C ASP A 112 18.38 5.04 8.45
N PRO A 113 18.85 4.37 9.52
CA PRO A 113 17.97 3.83 10.56
C PRO A 113 17.12 4.88 11.27
N GLU A 114 17.66 6.09 11.48
CA GLU A 114 16.94 7.17 12.16
C GLU A 114 15.82 7.72 11.26
N ALA A 115 16.12 7.94 9.98
CA ALA A 115 15.13 8.38 9.00
C ALA A 115 14.04 7.33 8.76
N VAL A 116 14.39 6.04 8.68
CA VAL A 116 13.42 4.94 8.58
C VAL A 116 12.51 4.90 9.81
N MET A 117 13.08 5.04 11.02
CA MET A 117 12.30 5.10 12.25
C MET A 117 11.34 6.29 12.27
N ALA A 118 11.76 7.46 11.81
CA ALA A 118 10.89 8.64 11.71
C ALA A 118 9.69 8.39 10.78
N HIS A 119 9.91 7.74 9.64
CA HIS A 119 8.84 7.35 8.72
C HIS A 119 7.90 6.31 9.33
N ARG A 120 8.44 5.33 10.05
CA ARG A 120 7.67 4.32 10.75
C ARG A 120 6.77 4.92 11.82
N ILE A 121 7.28 5.82 12.65
CA ILE A 121 6.49 6.52 13.67
C ILE A 121 5.29 7.26 13.03
N ARG A 122 5.50 7.92 11.89
CA ARG A 122 4.42 8.58 11.16
C ARG A 122 3.37 7.60 10.63
N LEU A 123 3.80 6.46 10.11
CA LEU A 123 2.90 5.40 9.64
C LEU A 123 2.09 4.81 10.81
N ASP A 124 2.76 4.47 11.92
CA ASP A 124 2.12 3.91 13.10
C ASP A 124 1.09 4.89 13.69
N ALA A 125 1.42 6.19 13.76
CA ALA A 125 0.50 7.22 14.19
C ALA A 125 -0.71 7.40 13.25
N ALA A 126 -0.52 7.28 11.94
CA ALA A 126 -1.61 7.32 10.97
C ALA A 126 -2.50 6.07 11.07
N CYS A 127 -1.93 4.89 11.28
CA CYS A 127 -2.68 3.67 11.53
C CYS A 127 -3.48 3.73 12.83
N ALA A 128 -2.92 4.32 13.88
CA ALA A 128 -3.60 4.49 15.17
C ALA A 128 -4.78 5.50 15.09
N ALA A 129 -4.67 6.50 14.21
CA ALA A 129 -5.73 7.49 13.98
C ALA A 129 -6.86 6.97 13.08
N ALA A 130 -6.58 6.03 12.20
CA ALA A 130 -7.56 5.46 11.27
C ALA A 130 -8.49 4.44 11.98
N PRO A 131 -9.68 4.18 11.42
CA PRO A 131 -10.52 3.07 11.86
C PRO A 131 -9.73 1.76 11.92
N GLY A 132 -10.02 0.93 12.93
CA GLY A 132 -9.29 -0.31 13.17
C GLY A 132 -9.38 -1.31 12.01
N PRO A 133 -8.43 -2.27 11.95
CA PRO A 133 -8.52 -3.36 10.98
C PRO A 133 -9.81 -4.15 11.20
N GLY A 134 -10.42 -4.62 10.10
CA GLY A 134 -11.72 -5.30 10.13
C GLY A 134 -12.92 -4.37 9.99
N THR A 135 -12.75 -3.05 9.96
CA THR A 135 -13.82 -2.15 9.52
C THR A 135 -14.21 -2.47 8.08
N PRO A 136 -15.53 -2.59 7.76
CA PRO A 136 -15.96 -2.88 6.39
C PRO A 136 -15.36 -1.92 5.38
N LEU A 137 -14.96 -2.46 4.23
CA LEU A 137 -14.48 -1.63 3.13
C LEU A 137 -15.62 -0.74 2.61
N PRO A 138 -15.39 0.54 2.32
CA PRO A 138 -16.40 1.42 1.77
C PRO A 138 -16.87 0.95 0.39
N GLU A 139 -18.17 1.08 0.14
CA GLU A 139 -18.79 0.77 -1.14
C GLU A 139 -18.37 1.72 -2.27
#